data_53311ab44c2f53ec40db61f448d0d08d
#
_entry.id   53311ab44c2f53ec40db61f448d0d08d
#
_cell.length_a   1.000
_cell.length_b   1.000
_cell.length_c   1.000
_cell.angle_alpha   90.00
_cell.angle_beta   90.00
_cell.angle_gamma   90.00
#
_symmetry.space_group_name_H-M   'P 1'
#
loop_
_entity.id
_entity.type
_entity.pdbx_description
1 polymer ?
#
loop_
_entity_poly.entity_id
_entity_poly.type
_entity_poly.pdbx_seq_one_letter_code
_entity_poly.pdbx_strand_id
1 'polypeptide(L)'
;DVGWEWAKTNELFFIYPGQKRMSEYTQTRIAKATQERKWNLVKRLSYLLTHSHSAKLLAVRIVTRNKGRRTPGVDGELWTSASEKMRAVLSLTDHQYRAQPLRRIYIPKPGKTTKRPISIPTMYDRAMQALYALALQPIAETTADTRSFGFRLYRCAQDASRYAYTCLRGKSSNSWILEGDIKGCFDNIAHEWLREHVPVLR
;
A
#
# COMPACT_ATOMS: atom_id res chain seq x y z
N ASP A 1 25.09 22.39 0.50
CA ASP A 1 25.59 21.66 -0.68
C ASP A 1 26.06 20.22 -0.41
N VAL A 2 25.82 19.69 0.77
CA VAL A 2 26.22 18.33 1.16
C VAL A 2 25.31 17.25 0.54
N GLY A 3 24.17 17.63 0.00
CA GLY A 3 23.18 16.68 -0.55
C GLY A 3 23.51 16.09 -1.93
N TRP A 4 24.38 16.70 -2.71
CA TRP A 4 24.64 16.29 -4.10
C TRP A 4 25.79 15.28 -4.26
N GLU A 5 26.74 15.26 -3.36
CA GLU A 5 27.82 14.25 -3.42
C GLU A 5 27.33 12.83 -3.03
N TRP A 6 26.32 12.76 -2.19
CA TRP A 6 25.68 11.50 -1.79
C TRP A 6 24.93 10.80 -2.93
N ALA A 7 24.52 11.53 -3.97
CA ALA A 7 23.80 10.98 -5.11
C ALA A 7 24.70 10.20 -6.10
N LYS A 8 26.01 10.29 -5.98
CA LYS A 8 26.97 9.71 -6.94
C LYS A 8 27.33 8.25 -6.68
N THR A 9 27.01 7.71 -5.50
CA THR A 9 27.30 6.32 -5.18
C THR A 9 26.04 5.47 -5.25
N ASN A 10 26.08 4.36 -5.98
CA ASN A 10 25.02 3.35 -6.10
C ASN A 10 24.54 2.77 -4.74
N GLU A 11 25.22 3.12 -3.65
CA GLU A 11 24.94 2.67 -2.28
C GLU A 11 23.78 3.44 -1.60
N LEU A 12 23.36 4.57 -2.15
CA LEU A 12 22.33 5.44 -1.55
C LEU A 12 20.92 4.87 -1.52
N PHE A 13 20.68 3.81 -2.26
CA PHE A 13 19.41 3.07 -2.16
C PHE A 13 19.39 2.01 -1.05
N PHE A 14 20.46 1.89 -0.28
CA PHE A 14 20.40 1.27 1.04
C PHE A 14 19.71 2.28 1.98
N ILE A 15 18.43 2.04 2.25
CA ILE A 15 17.78 2.71 3.40
C ILE A 15 18.62 2.31 4.61
N TYR A 16 19.29 3.28 5.20
CA TYR A 16 19.99 3.07 6.46
C TYR A 16 19.01 2.43 7.45
N PRO A 17 19.44 1.46 8.25
CA PRO A 17 18.59 0.81 9.24
C PRO A 17 17.81 1.82 10.12
N GLY A 18 18.39 2.99 10.36
CA GLY A 18 17.74 4.09 11.09
C GLY A 18 16.51 4.70 10.43
N GLN A 19 16.49 4.82 9.09
CA GLN A 19 15.34 5.39 8.38
C GLN A 19 14.14 4.42 8.37
N LYS A 20 14.40 3.13 8.20
CA LYS A 20 13.40 2.08 8.32
C LYS A 20 12.83 2.06 9.74
N ARG A 21 13.70 2.07 10.76
CA ARG A 21 13.30 2.12 12.18
C ARG A 21 12.45 3.35 12.52
N MET A 22 12.76 4.52 11.96
CA MET A 22 11.97 5.73 12.20
C MET A 22 10.55 5.60 11.64
N SER A 23 10.40 5.04 10.45
CA SER A 23 9.08 4.78 9.86
C SER A 23 8.32 3.72 10.68
N GLU A 24 8.95 2.61 11.04
CA GLU A 24 8.37 1.54 11.86
C GLU A 24 7.96 2.05 13.26
N TYR A 25 8.80 2.88 13.88
CA TYR A 25 8.47 3.52 15.15
C TYR A 25 7.19 4.37 15.05
N THR A 26 7.08 5.18 14.00
CA THR A 26 5.88 6.00 13.79
C THR A 26 4.65 5.15 13.52
N GLN A 27 4.78 4.07 12.74
CA GLN A 27 3.70 3.11 12.49
C GLN A 27 3.23 2.41 13.78
N THR A 28 4.15 2.03 14.66
CA THR A 28 3.82 1.46 15.99
C THR A 28 3.03 2.45 16.84
N ARG A 29 3.39 3.73 16.80
CA ARG A 29 2.64 4.78 17.50
C ARG A 29 1.25 5.00 16.91
N ILE A 30 1.11 4.92 15.58
CA ILE A 30 -0.20 4.99 14.90
C ILE A 30 -1.07 3.82 15.36
N ALA A 31 -0.55 2.60 15.35
CA ALA A 31 -1.28 1.41 15.81
C ALA A 31 -1.77 1.56 17.26
N LYS A 32 -0.87 1.98 18.18
CA LYS A 32 -1.23 2.23 19.58
C LYS A 32 -2.30 3.31 19.72
N ALA A 33 -2.15 4.44 19.03
CA ALA A 33 -3.14 5.51 19.05
C ALA A 33 -4.50 5.06 18.49
N THR A 34 -4.49 4.17 17.49
CA THR A 34 -5.70 3.57 16.90
C THR A 34 -6.40 2.65 17.91
N GLN A 35 -5.65 1.79 18.62
CA GLN A 35 -6.19 0.93 19.70
C GLN A 35 -6.84 1.77 20.81
N GLU A 36 -6.21 2.88 21.17
CA GLU A 36 -6.70 3.82 22.17
C GLU A 36 -7.80 4.77 21.63
N ARG A 37 -8.20 4.62 20.36
CA ARG A 37 -9.20 5.47 19.66
C ARG A 37 -8.88 6.97 19.68
N LYS A 38 -7.60 7.32 19.76
CA LYS A 38 -7.10 8.71 19.76
C LYS A 38 -6.97 9.25 18.33
N TRP A 39 -8.10 9.41 17.63
CA TRP A 39 -8.14 9.71 16.19
C TRP A 39 -7.39 10.98 15.79
N ASN A 40 -7.42 12.03 16.62
CA ASN A 40 -6.65 13.24 16.35
C ASN A 40 -5.13 12.98 16.35
N LEU A 41 -4.65 12.10 17.25
CA LEU A 41 -3.25 11.70 17.29
C LEU A 41 -2.92 10.81 16.08
N VAL A 42 -3.81 9.89 15.69
CA VAL A 42 -3.66 9.07 14.48
C VAL A 42 -3.48 9.96 13.24
N LYS A 43 -4.34 10.97 13.04
CA LYS A 43 -4.22 11.92 11.93
C LYS A 43 -2.88 12.65 11.92
N ARG A 44 -2.47 13.19 13.07
CA ARG A 44 -1.19 13.91 13.20
C ARG A 44 0.01 13.02 12.90
N LEU A 45 0.04 11.79 13.43
CA LEU A 45 1.13 10.84 13.20
C LEU A 45 1.16 10.37 11.75
N SER A 46 -0.01 10.14 11.13
CA SER A 46 -0.12 9.77 9.72
C SER A 46 0.41 10.90 8.82
N TYR A 47 0.04 12.14 9.11
CA TYR A 47 0.56 13.31 8.42
C TYR A 47 2.09 13.40 8.54
N LEU A 48 2.63 13.31 9.76
CA LEU A 48 4.07 13.34 9.98
C LEU A 48 4.79 12.22 9.24
N LEU A 49 4.21 11.02 9.20
CA LEU A 49 4.79 9.89 8.47
C LEU A 49 4.82 10.15 6.97
N THR A 50 3.70 10.53 6.35
CA THR A 50 3.61 10.74 4.90
C THR A 50 4.46 11.93 4.42
N HIS A 51 4.76 12.90 5.29
CA HIS A 51 5.63 14.03 4.98
C HIS A 51 7.11 13.77 5.32
N SER A 52 7.42 12.66 6.01
CA SER A 52 8.80 12.36 6.38
C SER A 52 9.64 11.91 5.19
N HIS A 53 10.88 12.38 5.13
CA HIS A 53 11.84 11.96 4.10
C HIS A 53 12.05 10.44 4.11
N SER A 54 12.10 9.81 5.28
CA SER A 54 12.27 8.37 5.45
C SER A 54 11.13 7.56 4.80
N ALA A 55 9.87 7.99 4.98
CA ALA A 55 8.74 7.31 4.37
C ALA A 55 8.69 7.50 2.85
N LYS A 56 9.06 8.68 2.34
CA LYS A 56 9.19 8.94 0.90
C LYS A 56 10.25 8.05 0.26
N LEU A 57 11.42 7.89 0.89
CA LEU A 57 12.46 6.95 0.47
C LEU A 57 11.95 5.50 0.43
N LEU A 58 11.22 5.08 1.47
CA LEU A 58 10.62 3.74 1.52
C LEU A 58 9.61 3.53 0.39
N ALA A 59 8.73 4.50 0.14
CA ALA A 59 7.73 4.43 -0.92
C ALA A 59 8.38 4.29 -2.31
N VAL A 60 9.36 5.11 -2.63
CA VAL A 60 10.12 5.01 -3.90
C VAL A 60 10.85 3.67 -4.00
N ARG A 61 11.46 3.19 -2.91
CA ARG A 61 12.12 1.89 -2.88
C ARG A 61 11.13 0.74 -3.14
N ILE A 62 9.94 0.76 -2.53
CA ILE A 62 8.90 -0.26 -2.73
C ILE A 62 8.56 -0.38 -4.21
N VAL A 63 8.25 0.73 -4.88
CA VAL A 63 7.83 0.71 -6.28
C VAL A 63 8.95 0.41 -7.27
N THR A 64 10.20 0.71 -6.92
CA THR A 64 11.37 0.42 -7.76
C THR A 64 11.98 -0.98 -7.53
N ARG A 65 11.47 -1.74 -6.56
CA ARG A 65 11.89 -3.13 -6.30
C ARG A 65 10.83 -4.18 -6.63
N ASN A 66 9.58 -3.78 -6.80
CA ASN A 66 8.51 -4.72 -7.14
C ASN A 66 8.63 -5.26 -8.58
N LYS A 67 7.85 -6.31 -8.90
CA LYS A 67 7.84 -6.91 -10.24
C LYS A 67 7.40 -5.93 -11.34
N GLY A 68 6.56 -4.94 -10.99
CA GLY A 68 6.04 -3.92 -11.90
C GLY A 68 7.01 -2.77 -12.20
N ARG A 69 8.21 -2.74 -11.63
CA ARG A 69 9.19 -1.64 -11.77
C ARG A 69 9.58 -1.31 -13.22
N ARG A 70 9.44 -2.27 -14.14
CA ARG A 70 9.77 -2.12 -15.57
C ARG A 70 8.56 -1.79 -16.44
N THR A 71 7.39 -1.62 -15.86
CA THR A 71 6.16 -1.34 -16.59
C THR A 71 5.76 0.11 -16.38
N PRO A 72 5.90 0.99 -17.38
CA PRO A 72 5.55 2.40 -17.24
C PRO A 72 4.03 2.61 -17.21
N GLY A 73 3.61 3.74 -16.65
CA GLY A 73 2.25 4.24 -16.74
C GLY A 73 1.93 4.84 -18.09
N VAL A 74 0.98 5.76 -18.12
CA VAL A 74 0.59 6.52 -19.33
C VAL A 74 1.65 7.50 -19.76
N ASP A 75 2.46 7.98 -18.83
CA ASP A 75 3.58 8.92 -19.01
C ASP A 75 4.82 8.30 -19.65
N GLY A 76 4.90 6.96 -19.69
CA GLY A 76 6.08 6.25 -20.17
C GLY A 76 7.29 6.29 -19.23
N GLU A 77 7.19 6.95 -18.08
CA GLU A 77 8.31 7.15 -17.16
C GLU A 77 8.64 5.90 -16.34
N LEU A 78 9.95 5.70 -16.13
CA LEU A 78 10.52 4.70 -15.23
C LEU A 78 11.64 5.34 -14.41
N TRP A 79 11.83 4.86 -13.19
CA TRP A 79 12.91 5.31 -12.30
C TRP A 79 13.98 4.22 -12.18
N THR A 80 14.96 4.26 -13.07
CA THR A 80 16.02 3.26 -13.17
C THR A 80 17.30 3.67 -12.44
N SER A 81 17.71 4.93 -12.61
CA SER A 81 18.93 5.48 -12.01
C SER A 81 18.72 5.95 -10.56
N ALA A 82 19.81 6.08 -9.81
CA ALA A 82 19.79 6.60 -8.44
C ALA A 82 19.32 8.07 -8.41
N SER A 83 19.73 8.87 -9.39
CA SER A 83 19.34 10.28 -9.50
C SER A 83 17.85 10.47 -9.76
N GLU A 84 17.25 9.65 -10.66
CA GLU A 84 15.80 9.67 -10.90
C GLU A 84 15.01 9.31 -9.65
N LYS A 85 15.42 8.28 -8.93
CA LYS A 85 14.79 7.86 -7.68
C LYS A 85 14.88 8.94 -6.60
N MET A 86 16.04 9.60 -6.46
CA MET A 86 16.20 10.68 -5.49
C MET A 86 15.35 11.89 -5.88
N ARG A 87 15.30 12.26 -7.16
CA ARG A 87 14.41 13.31 -7.66
C ARG A 87 12.95 12.99 -7.34
N ALA A 88 12.53 11.74 -7.55
CA ALA A 88 11.20 11.29 -7.19
C ALA A 88 10.92 11.43 -5.69
N VAL A 89 11.85 11.05 -4.81
CA VAL A 89 11.70 11.23 -3.35
C VAL A 89 11.48 12.71 -2.99
N LEU A 90 12.25 13.61 -3.60
CA LEU A 90 12.14 15.04 -3.32
C LEU A 90 10.86 15.67 -3.89
N SER A 91 10.36 15.13 -5.00
CA SER A 91 9.13 15.63 -5.65
C SER A 91 7.84 15.06 -5.04
N LEU A 92 7.90 13.97 -4.27
CA LEU A 92 6.69 13.39 -3.66
C LEU A 92 6.04 14.39 -2.69
N THR A 93 4.87 14.90 -3.08
CA THR A 93 4.06 15.81 -2.27
C THR A 93 2.58 15.56 -2.55
N ASP A 94 1.74 15.79 -1.56
CA ASP A 94 0.27 15.80 -1.70
C ASP A 94 -0.27 17.18 -2.08
N HIS A 95 0.56 18.21 -1.98
CA HIS A 95 0.17 19.57 -2.36
C HIS A 95 -0.14 19.63 -3.87
N GLN A 96 -1.38 19.96 -4.21
CA GLN A 96 -1.92 19.99 -5.58
C GLN A 96 -1.79 18.67 -6.34
N TYR A 97 -1.57 17.54 -5.65
CA TYR A 97 -1.48 16.24 -6.29
C TYR A 97 -2.82 15.87 -6.94
N ARG A 98 -2.73 15.42 -8.19
CA ARG A 98 -3.84 14.81 -8.94
C ARG A 98 -3.34 13.55 -9.61
N ALA A 99 -4.03 12.45 -9.36
CA ALA A 99 -3.70 11.17 -9.98
C ALA A 99 -3.82 11.26 -11.50
N GLN A 100 -2.86 10.69 -12.20
CA GLN A 100 -2.86 10.63 -13.66
C GLN A 100 -3.80 9.53 -14.19
N PRO A 101 -4.25 9.62 -15.45
CA PRO A 101 -5.00 8.55 -16.08
C PRO A 101 -4.25 7.22 -16.04
N LEU A 102 -5.00 6.13 -15.92
CA LEU A 102 -4.42 4.79 -15.87
C LEU A 102 -4.17 4.26 -17.30
N ARG A 103 -2.98 3.71 -17.53
CA ARG A 103 -2.70 2.94 -18.75
C ARG A 103 -3.40 1.60 -18.67
N ARG A 104 -4.40 1.35 -19.52
CA ARG A 104 -5.16 0.09 -19.53
C ARG A 104 -4.58 -0.90 -20.53
N ILE A 105 -4.31 -2.11 -20.05
CA ILE A 105 -3.92 -3.25 -20.87
C ILE A 105 -4.86 -4.42 -20.61
N TYR A 106 -4.97 -5.34 -21.58
CA TYR A 106 -5.87 -6.49 -21.50
C TYR A 106 -5.06 -7.78 -21.55
N ILE A 107 -5.17 -8.60 -20.51
CA ILE A 107 -4.49 -9.90 -20.39
C ILE A 107 -5.49 -11.03 -20.62
N PRO A 108 -5.19 -12.03 -21.46
CA PRO A 108 -6.04 -13.20 -21.63
C PRO A 108 -6.25 -13.94 -20.31
N LYS A 109 -7.47 -14.38 -20.05
CA LYS A 109 -7.74 -15.29 -18.92
C LYS A 109 -7.40 -16.72 -19.33
N PRO A 110 -6.66 -17.49 -18.50
CA PRO A 110 -6.39 -18.89 -18.80
C PRO A 110 -7.70 -19.66 -19.05
N GLY A 111 -7.76 -20.41 -20.16
CA GLY A 111 -8.91 -21.26 -20.50
C GLY A 111 -10.22 -20.52 -20.88
N LYS A 112 -10.16 -19.19 -21.11
CA LYS A 112 -11.34 -18.38 -21.50
C LYS A 112 -11.02 -17.44 -22.65
N THR A 113 -12.01 -17.14 -23.50
CA THR A 113 -11.91 -16.15 -24.59
C THR A 113 -11.90 -14.70 -24.08
N THR A 114 -12.33 -14.49 -22.84
CA THR A 114 -12.41 -13.15 -22.23
C THR A 114 -11.06 -12.65 -21.72
N LYS A 115 -10.83 -11.34 -21.82
CA LYS A 115 -9.62 -10.68 -21.33
C LYS A 115 -9.89 -10.01 -19.98
N ARG A 116 -8.85 -9.93 -19.13
CA ARG A 116 -8.87 -9.17 -17.88
C ARG A 116 -8.28 -7.80 -18.14
N PRO A 117 -8.99 -6.69 -17.89
CA PRO A 117 -8.39 -5.36 -17.91
C PRO A 117 -7.47 -5.18 -16.70
N ILE A 118 -6.27 -4.66 -16.95
CA ILE A 118 -5.33 -4.22 -15.90
C ILE A 118 -5.06 -2.75 -16.12
N SER A 119 -5.21 -1.97 -15.07
CA SER A 119 -4.97 -0.53 -15.06
C SER A 119 -3.63 -0.27 -14.37
N ILE A 120 -2.70 0.38 -15.08
CA ILE A 120 -1.33 0.61 -14.64
C ILE A 120 -1.17 2.10 -14.33
N PRO A 121 -1.00 2.49 -13.06
CA PRO A 121 -0.72 3.86 -12.67
C PRO A 121 0.71 4.27 -13.05
N THR A 122 0.98 5.58 -13.08
CA THR A 122 2.34 6.12 -13.23
C THR A 122 3.26 5.70 -12.07
N MET A 123 4.56 5.84 -12.25
CA MET A 123 5.50 5.55 -11.15
C MET A 123 5.26 6.48 -9.96
N TYR A 124 4.91 7.74 -10.23
CA TYR A 124 4.59 8.72 -9.20
C TYR A 124 3.34 8.32 -8.42
N ASP A 125 2.25 7.96 -9.10
CA ASP A 125 1.01 7.52 -8.45
C ASP A 125 1.22 6.27 -7.58
N ARG A 126 2.01 5.31 -8.08
CA ARG A 126 2.37 4.12 -7.28
C ARG A 126 3.15 4.48 -6.03
N ALA A 127 4.08 5.44 -6.13
CA ALA A 127 4.85 5.89 -4.98
C ALA A 127 3.97 6.63 -3.97
N MET A 128 3.03 7.45 -4.43
CA MET A 128 2.01 8.08 -3.57
C MET A 128 1.14 7.02 -2.88
N GLN A 129 0.66 6.02 -3.62
CA GLN A 129 -0.09 4.89 -3.02
C GLN A 129 0.73 4.16 -1.96
N ALA A 130 2.01 3.84 -2.26
CA ALA A 130 2.90 3.20 -1.29
C ALA A 130 3.13 4.07 -0.05
N LEU A 131 3.29 5.38 -0.22
CA LEU A 131 3.48 6.33 0.87
C LEU A 131 2.26 6.37 1.80
N TYR A 132 1.06 6.50 1.25
CA TYR A 132 -0.17 6.49 2.04
C TYR A 132 -0.46 5.11 2.65
N ALA A 133 -0.11 4.02 1.96
CA ALA A 133 -0.23 2.68 2.50
C ALA A 133 0.58 2.50 3.80
N LEU A 134 1.77 3.11 3.92
CA LEU A 134 2.55 3.07 5.16
C LEU A 134 1.79 3.65 6.37
N ALA A 135 0.96 4.67 6.16
CA ALA A 135 0.15 5.28 7.21
C ALA A 135 -1.16 4.53 7.47
N LEU A 136 -1.80 3.98 6.42
CA LEU A 136 -3.07 3.28 6.52
C LEU A 136 -2.94 1.85 7.06
N GLN A 137 -1.85 1.15 6.74
CA GLN A 137 -1.64 -0.23 7.17
C GLN A 137 -1.77 -0.44 8.68
N PRO A 138 -1.09 0.32 9.56
CA PRO A 138 -1.23 0.12 10.99
C PRO A 138 -2.65 0.39 11.51
N ILE A 139 -3.40 1.28 10.87
CA ILE A 139 -4.80 1.54 11.20
C ILE A 139 -5.65 0.34 10.78
N ALA A 140 -5.53 -0.09 9.54
CA ALA A 140 -6.29 -1.21 8.99
C ALA A 140 -6.03 -2.52 9.75
N GLU A 141 -4.77 -2.83 10.07
CA GLU A 141 -4.42 -4.03 10.84
C GLU A 141 -4.96 -4.00 12.27
N THR A 142 -5.11 -2.81 12.86
CA THR A 142 -5.64 -2.64 14.21
C THR A 142 -7.18 -2.74 14.27
N THR A 143 -7.86 -2.26 13.22
CA THR A 143 -9.33 -2.16 13.18
C THR A 143 -10.02 -3.29 12.42
N ALA A 144 -9.30 -4.01 11.56
CA ALA A 144 -9.88 -5.05 10.72
C ALA A 144 -10.23 -6.31 11.52
N ASP A 145 -11.21 -7.07 11.02
CA ASP A 145 -11.60 -8.35 11.57
C ASP A 145 -10.41 -9.32 11.64
N THR A 146 -10.24 -9.96 12.78
CA THR A 146 -9.15 -10.93 13.03
C THR A 146 -9.25 -12.18 12.16
N ARG A 147 -10.44 -12.49 11.62
CA ARG A 147 -10.73 -13.66 10.75
C ARG A 147 -10.62 -13.33 9.26
N SER A 148 -10.28 -12.09 8.90
CA SER A 148 -10.01 -11.68 7.53
C SER A 148 -8.55 -11.98 7.18
N PHE A 149 -8.29 -12.70 6.10
CA PHE A 149 -6.94 -13.13 5.69
C PHE A 149 -6.47 -12.50 4.38
N GLY A 150 -7.37 -12.22 3.45
CA GLY A 150 -7.04 -11.70 2.13
C GLY A 150 -6.42 -10.30 2.17
N PHE A 151 -5.34 -10.11 1.39
CA PHE A 151 -4.63 -8.84 1.22
C PHE A 151 -4.08 -8.19 2.50
N ARG A 152 -3.90 -8.98 3.55
CA ARG A 152 -3.35 -8.51 4.83
C ARG A 152 -1.89 -8.90 4.99
N LEU A 153 -1.13 -8.03 5.66
CA LEU A 153 0.27 -8.29 5.98
C LEU A 153 0.41 -9.50 6.92
N TYR A 154 1.46 -10.29 6.68
CA TYR A 154 1.81 -11.45 7.51
C TYR A 154 0.71 -12.52 7.60
N ARG A 155 -0.22 -12.54 6.65
CA ARG A 155 -1.25 -13.58 6.51
C ARG A 155 -1.16 -14.24 5.15
N CYS A 156 -1.46 -15.52 5.11
CA CYS A 156 -1.39 -16.31 3.90
C CYS A 156 -2.61 -17.24 3.76
N ALA A 157 -2.75 -17.87 2.60
CA ALA A 157 -3.84 -18.80 2.32
C ALA A 157 -3.85 -20.00 3.28
N GLN A 158 -2.66 -20.43 3.75
CA GLN A 158 -2.52 -21.52 4.71
C GLN A 158 -3.14 -21.18 6.07
N ASP A 159 -3.07 -19.92 6.50
CA ASP A 159 -3.70 -19.46 7.74
C ASP A 159 -5.22 -19.54 7.63
N ALA A 160 -5.78 -19.11 6.49
CA ALA A 160 -7.20 -19.21 6.20
C ALA A 160 -7.66 -20.68 6.18
N SER A 161 -6.92 -21.56 5.49
CA SER A 161 -7.22 -22.99 5.44
C SER A 161 -7.17 -23.65 6.82
N ARG A 162 -6.15 -23.33 7.62
CA ARG A 162 -6.03 -23.83 9.00
C ARG A 162 -7.20 -23.37 9.86
N TYR A 163 -7.58 -22.12 9.74
CA TYR A 163 -8.72 -21.59 10.48
C TYR A 163 -10.02 -22.27 10.07
N ALA A 164 -10.30 -22.40 8.76
CA ALA A 164 -11.46 -23.12 8.25
C ALA A 164 -11.50 -24.57 8.74
N TYR A 165 -10.37 -25.30 8.64
CA TYR A 165 -10.26 -26.66 9.18
C TYR A 165 -10.59 -26.71 10.68
N THR A 166 -10.07 -25.78 11.47
CA THR A 166 -10.33 -25.75 12.92
C THR A 166 -11.82 -25.52 13.22
N CYS A 167 -12.50 -24.70 12.43
CA CYS A 167 -13.94 -24.44 12.59
C CYS A 167 -14.83 -25.63 12.16
N LEU A 168 -14.38 -26.45 11.20
CA LEU A 168 -15.22 -27.46 10.56
C LEU A 168 -14.94 -28.91 11.00
N ARG A 169 -13.79 -29.18 11.65
CA ARG A 169 -13.37 -30.56 11.97
C ARG A 169 -14.12 -31.21 13.14
N GLY A 170 -14.80 -30.43 13.97
CA GLY A 170 -15.42 -30.93 15.19
C GLY A 170 -16.73 -31.69 14.93
N LYS A 171 -17.03 -32.73 15.73
CA LYS A 171 -18.32 -33.44 15.65
C LYS A 171 -19.53 -32.51 15.93
N SER A 172 -19.33 -31.45 16.67
CA SER A 172 -20.32 -30.40 17.00
C SER A 172 -20.16 -29.15 16.13
N SER A 173 -19.36 -29.18 15.08
CA SER A 173 -19.20 -28.02 14.18
C SER A 173 -20.45 -27.81 13.32
N ASN A 174 -20.59 -26.57 12.82
CA ASN A 174 -21.70 -26.23 11.94
C ASN A 174 -21.68 -27.10 10.66
N SER A 175 -22.82 -27.65 10.29
CA SER A 175 -23.01 -28.44 9.07
C SER A 175 -23.30 -27.60 7.82
N TRP A 176 -23.56 -26.31 7.99
CA TRP A 176 -23.86 -25.37 6.90
C TRP A 176 -22.71 -24.43 6.64
N ILE A 177 -22.35 -24.26 5.37
CA ILE A 177 -21.34 -23.31 4.90
C ILE A 177 -22.00 -22.38 3.91
N LEU A 178 -21.88 -21.07 4.16
CA LEU A 178 -22.27 -20.04 3.19
C LEU A 178 -21.01 -19.58 2.45
N GLU A 179 -21.00 -19.79 1.12
CA GLU A 179 -20.00 -19.21 0.22
C GLU A 179 -20.61 -17.98 -0.49
N GLY A 180 -19.95 -16.84 -0.39
CA GLY A 180 -20.40 -15.59 -1.00
C GLY A 180 -19.25 -14.84 -1.66
N ASP A 181 -19.54 -14.21 -2.81
CA ASP A 181 -18.61 -13.34 -3.52
C ASP A 181 -19.30 -12.05 -3.95
N ILE A 182 -18.55 -10.94 -3.96
CA ILE A 182 -19.07 -9.63 -4.33
C ILE A 182 -18.77 -9.37 -5.81
N LYS A 183 -19.80 -9.39 -6.64
CA LYS A 183 -19.68 -9.11 -8.07
C LYS A 183 -19.23 -7.67 -8.31
N GLY A 184 -18.08 -7.51 -8.98
CA GLY A 184 -17.56 -6.17 -9.33
C GLY A 184 -17.29 -5.29 -8.12
N CYS A 185 -16.76 -5.84 -7.02
CA CYS A 185 -16.55 -5.14 -5.74
C CYS A 185 -15.93 -3.75 -5.93
N PHE A 186 -14.78 -3.66 -6.59
CA PHE A 186 -14.07 -2.39 -6.75
C PHE A 186 -14.77 -1.38 -7.67
N ASP A 187 -15.54 -1.87 -8.64
CA ASP A 187 -16.29 -1.02 -9.58
C ASP A 187 -17.54 -0.39 -8.93
N ASN A 188 -18.00 -0.94 -7.80
CA ASN A 188 -19.22 -0.54 -7.10
C ASN A 188 -18.96 0.13 -5.73
N ILE A 189 -17.71 0.42 -5.38
CA ILE A 189 -17.42 1.16 -4.14
C ILE A 189 -17.79 2.63 -4.32
N ALA A 190 -18.60 3.16 -3.39
CA ALA A 190 -18.92 4.58 -3.35
C ALA A 190 -17.67 5.40 -2.96
N HIS A 191 -17.17 6.22 -3.88
CA HIS A 191 -15.96 7.02 -3.65
C HIS A 191 -16.18 8.10 -2.58
N GLU A 192 -17.39 8.65 -2.50
CA GLU A 192 -17.78 9.62 -1.48
C GLU A 192 -17.66 9.01 -0.08
N TRP A 193 -18.15 7.78 0.09
CA TRP A 193 -18.02 7.05 1.34
C TRP A 193 -16.55 6.85 1.74
N LEU A 194 -15.68 6.50 0.78
CA LEU A 194 -14.24 6.37 1.06
C LEU A 194 -13.64 7.69 1.53
N ARG A 195 -13.99 8.81 0.89
CA ARG A 195 -13.49 10.14 1.28
C ARG A 195 -13.94 10.54 2.70
N GLU A 196 -15.10 10.10 3.13
CA GLU A 196 -15.65 10.41 4.45
C GLU A 196 -15.07 9.52 5.55
N HIS A 197 -14.79 8.26 5.25
CA HIS A 197 -14.49 7.24 6.27
C HIS A 197 -13.02 6.87 6.36
N VAL A 198 -12.19 7.19 5.34
CA VAL A 198 -10.75 6.91 5.41
C VAL A 198 -10.04 7.97 6.27
N PRO A 199 -9.46 7.58 7.43
CA PRO A 199 -9.06 8.54 8.47
C PRO A 199 -7.83 9.39 8.16
N VAL A 200 -7.15 9.14 7.06
CA VAL A 200 -5.88 9.81 6.68
C VAL A 200 -6.09 10.90 5.62
N LEU A 201 -7.25 10.96 4.99
CA LEU A 201 -7.51 11.82 3.84
C LEU A 201 -8.14 13.19 4.20
N ARG A 202 -8.16 13.54 5.50
CA ARG A 202 -8.74 14.82 5.95
C ARG A 202 -7.78 15.59 6.84
#